data_38322a642e87ccc813b688d8a10d8422
#
_entry.id   38322a642e87ccc813b688d8a10d8422
#
_cell.length_a   1.000
_cell.length_b   1.000
_cell.length_c   1.000
_cell.angle_alpha   90.00
_cell.angle_beta   90.00
_cell.angle_gamma   90.00
#
_symmetry.space_group_name_H-M   'P 1'
#
loop_
_entity.id
_entity.type
_entity.pdbx_description
1 polymer ?
#
loop_
_entity_poly.entity_id
_entity_poly.type
_entity_poly.pdbx_seq_one_letter_code
_entity_poly.pdbx_strand_id
1 'polypeptide(L)' 'DLEVELQDQFFRIHKGYLVNLSYVDGYSKSEVTLTNGERLLLSKYKYQDFVKAYLRFLKRGAGL' A
#
# COMPACT_ATOMS: atom_id res chain seq x y z
N ASP A 1 6.90 -4.67 -18.35
CA ASP A 1 5.92 -3.73 -18.83
C ASP A 1 5.69 -2.64 -17.78
N LEU A 2 5.75 -1.40 -18.23
CA LEU A 2 5.65 -0.26 -17.32
C LEU A 2 4.34 -0.21 -16.56
N GLU A 3 3.24 -0.55 -17.20
CA GLU A 3 1.94 -0.54 -16.54
C GLU A 3 1.91 -1.51 -15.38
N VAL A 4 2.47 -2.69 -15.57
CA VAL A 4 2.51 -3.70 -14.52
C VAL A 4 3.36 -3.22 -13.36
N GLU A 5 4.48 -2.60 -13.65
CA GLU A 5 5.34 -2.08 -12.59
C GLU A 5 4.66 -0.98 -11.80
N LEU A 6 3.96 -0.10 -12.48
CA LEU A 6 3.25 0.97 -11.79
C LEU A 6 2.13 0.42 -10.91
N GLN A 7 1.45 -0.62 -11.37
CA GLN A 7 0.39 -1.22 -10.59
C GLN A 7 0.92 -1.82 -9.29
N ASP A 8 2.14 -2.31 -9.29
CA ASP A 8 2.73 -2.88 -8.08
C ASP A 8 3.02 -1.82 -7.02
N GLN A 9 3.09 -0.56 -7.41
CA GLN A 9 3.32 0.53 -6.46
C GLN A 9 2.04 1.06 -5.84
N PHE A 10 0.88 0.64 -6.36
CA PHE A 10 -0.39 1.16 -5.90
C PHE A 10 -1.23 0.06 -5.32
N PHE A 11 -2.01 0.42 -4.33
CA PHE A 11 -2.95 -0.50 -3.71
C PHE A 11 -4.28 0.20 -3.52
N ARG A 12 -5.35 -0.46 -3.95
CA ARG A 12 -6.69 0.10 -3.80
C ARG A 12 -7.23 -0.21 -2.42
N ILE A 13 -7.29 0.81 -1.58
CA ILE A 13 -7.79 0.66 -0.22
C ILE A 13 -9.30 0.48 -0.24
N HIS A 14 -9.99 1.23 -1.08
CA HIS A 14 -11.42 1.03 -1.31
C HIS A 14 -11.76 1.59 -2.68
N LYS A 15 -13.04 1.47 -3.06
CA LYS A 15 -13.46 1.75 -4.42
C LYS A 15 -12.95 3.05 -5.01
N GLY A 16 -12.93 4.08 -4.21
CA GLY A 16 -12.55 5.39 -4.70
C GLY A 16 -11.16 5.85 -4.32
N TYR A 17 -10.36 4.98 -3.73
CA TYR A 17 -9.07 5.44 -3.24
C TYR A 17 -7.95 4.47 -3.59
N LEU A 18 -6.93 5.00 -4.24
CA LEU A 18 -5.75 4.26 -4.61
C LEU A 18 -4.56 4.89 -3.90
N VAL A 19 -3.81 4.10 -3.15
CA VAL A 19 -2.68 4.62 -2.38
C VAL A 19 -1.37 4.18 -3.01
N ASN A 20 -0.40 5.08 -3.02
CA ASN A 20 0.93 4.76 -3.51
C ASN A 20 1.75 4.19 -2.36
N LEU A 21 2.17 2.94 -2.50
CA LEU A 21 2.87 2.23 -1.43
C LEU A 21 4.20 2.89 -1.06
N SER A 22 4.79 3.64 -1.98
CA SER A 22 6.05 4.32 -1.67
C SER A 22 5.85 5.48 -0.70
N TYR A 23 4.62 5.92 -0.51
CA TYR A 23 4.31 6.99 0.43
C TYR A 23 3.80 6.47 1.77
N VAL A 24 3.74 5.16 1.94
CA VAL A 24 3.28 4.60 3.20
C VAL A 24 4.40 4.67 4.22
N ASP A 25 4.13 5.35 5.34
CA ASP A 25 5.08 5.44 6.43
C ASP A 25 4.92 4.27 7.40
N GLY A 26 3.67 3.84 7.60
CA GLY A 26 3.38 2.73 8.48
C GLY A 26 1.93 2.32 8.34
N TYR A 27 1.56 1.27 9.03
CA TYR A 27 0.18 0.80 8.99
C TYR A 27 -0.17 0.06 10.27
N SER A 28 -1.46 -0.02 10.54
CA SER A 28 -1.98 -0.80 11.65
C SER A 28 -3.17 -1.62 11.13
N LYS A 29 -3.80 -2.35 12.03
CA LYS A 29 -4.90 -3.22 11.63
C LYS A 29 -6.07 -2.49 10.99
N SER A 30 -6.23 -1.21 11.28
CA SER A 30 -7.39 -0.47 10.81
C SER A 30 -7.04 0.79 10.04
N GLU A 31 -5.77 1.13 9.91
CA GLU A 31 -5.43 2.35 9.18
C GLU A 31 -4.01 2.31 8.62
N VAL A 32 -3.80 3.14 7.63
CA VAL A 32 -2.50 3.29 6.98
C VAL A 32 -2.07 4.74 7.18
N THR A 33 -0.82 4.94 7.58
CA THR A 33 -0.26 6.27 7.77
C THR A 33 0.67 6.58 6.60
N LEU A 34 0.48 7.74 5.99
CA LEU A 34 1.31 8.18 4.88
C LEU A 34 2.41 9.10 5.36
N THR A 35 3.41 9.27 4.53
CA THR A 35 4.58 10.10 4.88
C THR A 35 4.23 11.56 5.11
N ASN A 36 3.12 12.02 4.54
CA ASN A 36 2.66 13.39 4.75
C ASN A 36 1.84 13.55 6.02
N GLY A 37 1.69 12.49 6.81
CA GLY A 37 0.92 12.54 8.03
C GLY A 37 -0.53 12.16 7.88
N GLU A 38 -1.00 11.92 6.67
CA GLU A 38 -2.38 11.49 6.46
C GLU A 38 -2.59 10.07 6.94
N ARG A 39 -3.79 9.83 7.44
CA ARG A 39 -4.19 8.50 7.85
C ARG A 39 -5.42 8.07 7.05
N LEU A 40 -5.37 6.86 6.54
CA LEU A 40 -6.45 6.31 5.73
C LEU A 40 -7.02 5.10 6.44
N LEU A 41 -8.33 5.00 6.43
CA LEU A 41 -8.99 3.85 7.05
C LEU A 41 -8.76 2.61 6.18
N LEU A 42 -8.47 1.50 6.83
CA LEU A 42 -8.22 0.24 6.15
C LEU A 42 -9.17 -0.79 6.71
N SER A 43 -9.99 -1.38 5.86
CA SER A 43 -10.96 -2.35 6.31
C SER A 43 -10.25 -3.65 6.73
N LYS A 44 -10.94 -4.40 7.58
CA LYS A 44 -10.43 -5.67 8.07
C LYS A 44 -10.11 -6.62 6.91
N TYR A 45 -10.96 -6.61 5.89
CA TYR A 45 -10.77 -7.50 4.76
C TYR A 45 -9.62 -7.07 3.86
N LYS A 46 -9.37 -5.78 3.82
CA LYS A 46 -8.29 -5.25 2.99
C LYS A 46 -6.94 -5.31 3.68
N TYR A 47 -6.95 -5.44 4.99
CA TYR A 47 -5.70 -5.42 5.76
C TYR A 47 -4.71 -6.47 5.28
N GLN A 48 -5.16 -7.70 5.16
CA GLN A 48 -4.28 -8.79 4.74
C GLN A 48 -3.76 -8.57 3.34
N ASP A 49 -4.64 -8.14 2.44
CA ASP A 49 -4.23 -7.85 1.07
C ASP A 49 -3.24 -6.70 1.02
N PHE A 50 -3.48 -5.68 1.84
CA PHE A 50 -2.58 -4.55 1.90
C PHE A 50 -1.19 -4.97 2.38
N VAL A 51 -1.13 -5.76 3.44
CA VAL A 51 0.14 -6.22 4.00
C VAL A 51 0.92 -7.01 2.95
N LYS A 52 0.23 -7.90 2.26
CA LYS A 52 0.88 -8.70 1.21
C LYS A 52 1.43 -7.80 0.10
N ALA A 53 0.64 -6.83 -0.32
CA ALA A 53 1.07 -5.93 -1.38
C ALA A 53 2.25 -5.07 -0.92
N TYR A 54 2.18 -4.58 0.30
CA TYR A 54 3.24 -3.73 0.84
C TYR A 54 4.55 -4.51 0.99
N LEU A 55 4.48 -5.72 1.51
CA LEU A 55 5.67 -6.53 1.66
C LEU A 55 6.27 -6.89 0.32
N ARG A 56 5.44 -7.16 -0.67
CA ARG A 56 5.92 -7.42 -2.02
C ARG A 56 6.62 -6.18 -2.58
N PHE A 57 6.02 -5.02 -2.35
CA PHE A 57 6.61 -3.77 -2.81
C PHE A 57 7.98 -3.53 -2.17
N LEU A 58 8.08 -3.72 -0.86
CA LEU A 58 9.34 -3.54 -0.16
C LEU A 58 10.39 -4.55 -0.63
N LYS A 59 9.96 -5.76 -0.85
CA LYS A 59 10.86 -6.81 -1.30
C LYS A 59 11.43 -6.50 -2.68
N ARG A 60 10.60 -5.97 -3.56
CA ARG A 60 11.07 -5.60 -4.90
C ARG A 60 12.04 -4.43 -4.83
N GLY A 61 11.74 -3.46 -3.99
CA GLY A 61 12.61 -2.30 -3.85
C GLY A 61 13.92 -2.61 -3.18
N ALA A 62 13.92 -3.53 -2.23
CA ALA A 62 15.11 -3.89 -1.47
C ALA A 62 15.82 -5.10 -2.02
N GLY A 63 15.14 -5.93 -2.76
CA GLY A 63 15.65 -7.21 -3.23
C GLY A 63 16.50 -7.14 -4.48
N LEU A 64 17.08 -6.07 -4.70
CA LEU A 64 17.91 -5.87 -5.90
C LEU A 64 19.21 -6.65 -5.91
#